data_362d63bb2ffeb1f277ed4ffadca62c1a
#
_entry.id   362d63bb2ffeb1f277ed4ffadca62c1a
#
_cell.length_a   1.000
_cell.length_b   1.000
_cell.length_c   1.000
_cell.angle_alpha   90.00
_cell.angle_beta   90.00
_cell.angle_gamma   90.00
#
_symmetry.space_group_name_H-M   'P 1'
#
loop_
_entity.id
_entity.type
_entity.pdbx_description
1 polymer ?
#
loop_
_entity_poly.entity_id
_entity_poly.type
_entity_poly.pdbx_seq_one_letter_code
_entity_poly.pdbx_strand_id
1 'polypeptide(L)'
;MNPGGVRIDRLSKGPVTIKNVYELDPFGNELVVTKLTGEEVLSLLKAAWLVDDKSPVYPSGIINKVKVNKDRDLEELTVMTENGEPLDKNRVYSVAMNSYMTQVYDYQHNDPGQSLFFTTAQALINFLKEQKEIRSYRGEKRIMAETPAQEL
;
A
#
# COMPACT_ATOMS: atom_id res chain seq x y z
N MET A 1 1.28 0.53 2.17
CA MET A 1 1.98 1.81 2.50
C MET A 1 1.39 2.91 1.65
N ASN A 2 1.04 4.06 2.24
CA ASN A 2 0.56 5.21 1.47
C ASN A 2 1.71 5.92 0.73
N PRO A 3 1.45 6.61 -0.39
CA PRO A 3 2.50 7.27 -1.20
C PRO A 3 3.28 8.31 -0.40
N GLY A 4 2.62 9.16 0.37
CA GLY A 4 3.26 10.18 1.22
C GLY A 4 4.14 9.62 2.33
N GLY A 5 3.99 8.34 2.66
CA GLY A 5 4.81 7.63 3.65
C GLY A 5 6.17 7.18 3.13
N VAL A 6 6.43 7.30 1.82
CA VAL A 6 7.72 6.93 1.20
C VAL A 6 8.40 8.20 0.71
N ARG A 7 9.56 8.54 1.29
CA ARG A 7 10.20 9.87 1.13
C ARG A 7 11.43 9.88 0.22
N ILE A 8 11.88 8.73 -0.24
CA ILE A 8 12.96 8.62 -1.22
C ILE A 8 12.54 7.75 -2.40
N ASP A 9 12.94 8.13 -3.60
CA ASP A 9 12.53 7.44 -4.83
C ASP A 9 13.30 6.14 -5.07
N ARG A 10 14.46 5.99 -4.46
CA ARG A 10 15.32 4.82 -4.66
C ARG A 10 16.34 4.66 -3.54
N LEU A 11 16.70 3.42 -3.29
CA LEU A 11 17.90 3.06 -2.55
C LEU A 11 19.05 2.79 -3.56
N SER A 12 20.24 3.31 -3.27
CA SER A 12 21.43 3.02 -4.07
C SER A 12 21.82 1.55 -3.94
N LYS A 13 22.46 1.00 -4.99
CA LYS A 13 23.01 -0.34 -4.93
C LYS A 13 24.14 -0.39 -3.88
N GLY A 14 24.11 -1.40 -3.04
CA GLY A 14 25.09 -1.61 -1.98
C GLY A 14 24.45 -1.87 -0.62
N PRO A 15 25.19 -1.72 0.47
CA PRO A 15 24.66 -1.92 1.82
C PRO A 15 23.53 -0.95 2.15
N VAL A 16 22.41 -1.48 2.65
CA VAL A 16 21.29 -0.69 3.17
C VAL A 16 21.53 -0.48 4.67
N THR A 17 21.61 0.76 5.09
CA THR A 17 21.82 1.14 6.48
C THR A 17 20.51 1.46 7.19
N ILE A 18 20.51 1.46 8.53
CA ILE A 18 19.37 1.93 9.34
C ILE A 18 19.00 3.37 8.98
N LYS A 19 19.99 4.23 8.69
CA LYS A 19 19.78 5.60 8.23
C LYS A 19 18.94 5.62 6.95
N ASN A 20 19.25 4.77 5.97
CA ASN A 20 18.48 4.71 4.72
C ASN A 20 17.01 4.31 4.96
N VAL A 21 16.73 3.46 5.95
CA VAL A 21 15.35 3.11 6.29
C VAL A 21 14.60 4.31 6.88
N TYR A 22 15.23 5.06 7.78
CA TYR A 22 14.60 6.28 8.33
C TYR A 22 14.54 7.45 7.34
N GLU A 23 15.41 7.51 6.34
CA GLU A 23 15.26 8.43 5.20
C GLU A 23 14.06 8.08 4.32
N LEU A 24 13.77 6.78 4.18
CA LEU A 24 12.62 6.28 3.43
C LEU A 24 11.31 6.46 4.20
N ASP A 25 11.28 6.12 5.48
CA ASP A 25 10.10 6.19 6.36
C ASP A 25 10.45 6.91 7.68
N PRO A 26 10.40 8.25 7.69
CA PRO A 26 10.81 9.05 8.86
C PRO A 26 9.68 9.31 9.87
N PHE A 27 8.44 8.84 9.63
CA PHE A 27 7.27 9.34 10.33
C PHE A 27 7.00 8.70 11.69
N GLY A 28 7.62 7.58 12.00
CA GLY A 28 7.36 6.87 13.25
C GLY A 28 5.95 6.28 13.36
N ASN A 29 5.25 6.11 12.23
CA ASN A 29 3.95 5.44 12.22
C ASN A 29 4.07 4.02 12.73
N GLU A 30 3.14 3.60 13.59
CA GLU A 30 3.06 2.22 14.05
C GLU A 30 2.50 1.29 12.97
N LEU A 31 2.91 0.03 13.01
CA LEU A 31 2.29 -1.01 12.20
C LEU A 31 1.01 -1.48 12.88
N VAL A 32 -0.09 -1.40 12.15
CA VAL A 32 -1.43 -1.85 12.60
C VAL A 32 -1.87 -3.03 11.75
N VAL A 33 -2.43 -4.04 12.40
CA VAL A 33 -3.06 -5.19 11.74
C VAL A 33 -4.55 -5.16 12.00
N THR A 34 -5.35 -5.32 10.96
CA THR A 34 -6.81 -5.34 11.01
C THR A 34 -7.36 -6.51 10.19
N LYS A 35 -8.59 -6.92 10.49
CA LYS A 35 -9.36 -7.93 9.76
C LYS A 35 -10.41 -7.24 8.91
N LEU A 36 -10.20 -7.22 7.61
CA LEU A 36 -11.10 -6.57 6.65
C LEU A 36 -11.71 -7.59 5.70
N THR A 37 -12.99 -7.47 5.44
CA THR A 37 -13.62 -8.17 4.30
C THR A 37 -13.04 -7.61 3.00
N GLY A 38 -13.18 -8.33 1.89
CA GLY A 38 -12.73 -7.81 0.59
C GLY A 38 -13.47 -6.53 0.20
N GLU A 39 -14.73 -6.34 0.60
CA GLU A 39 -15.47 -5.09 0.37
C GLU A 39 -14.86 -3.93 1.18
N GLU A 40 -14.49 -4.16 2.46
CA GLU A 40 -13.81 -3.16 3.29
C GLU A 40 -12.40 -2.83 2.75
N VAL A 41 -11.68 -3.81 2.17
CA VAL A 41 -10.40 -3.55 1.47
C VAL A 41 -10.63 -2.64 0.26
N LEU A 42 -11.68 -2.87 -0.54
CA LEU A 42 -12.02 -1.98 -1.65
C LEU A 42 -12.37 -0.58 -1.17
N SER A 43 -13.12 -0.46 -0.07
CA SER A 43 -13.45 0.83 0.56
C SER A 43 -12.18 1.58 1.00
N LEU A 44 -11.26 0.89 1.69
CA LEU A 44 -9.96 1.43 2.09
C LEU A 44 -9.16 1.97 0.90
N LEU A 45 -9.06 1.22 -0.19
CA LEU A 45 -8.28 1.61 -1.37
C LEU A 45 -8.89 2.81 -2.10
N LYS A 46 -10.24 2.92 -2.13
CA LYS A 46 -10.94 4.09 -2.66
C LYS A 46 -10.71 5.33 -1.80
N ALA A 47 -10.83 5.20 -0.46
CA ALA A 47 -10.56 6.29 0.46
C ALA A 47 -9.10 6.79 0.34
N ALA A 48 -8.15 5.86 0.24
CA ALA A 48 -6.75 6.19 0.01
C ALA A 48 -6.52 7.00 -1.26
N TRP A 49 -7.19 6.63 -2.37
CA TRP A 49 -7.11 7.38 -3.62
C TRP A 49 -7.52 8.85 -3.47
N LEU A 50 -8.56 9.10 -2.69
CA LEU A 50 -9.06 10.46 -2.46
C LEU A 50 -8.11 11.27 -1.56
N VAL A 51 -7.58 10.67 -0.51
CA VAL A 51 -6.72 11.35 0.48
C VAL A 51 -5.31 11.59 -0.06
N ASP A 52 -4.77 10.66 -0.83
CA ASP A 52 -3.38 10.70 -1.34
C ASP A 52 -3.27 11.38 -2.72
N ASP A 53 -4.04 12.43 -2.95
CA ASP A 53 -4.00 13.23 -4.18
C ASP A 53 -4.12 12.37 -5.46
N LYS A 54 -5.14 11.52 -5.49
CA LYS A 54 -5.43 10.61 -6.61
C LYS A 54 -4.25 9.70 -6.93
N SER A 55 -3.59 9.19 -5.91
CA SER A 55 -2.47 8.27 -6.01
C SER A 55 -2.78 6.95 -5.29
N PRO A 56 -2.46 5.80 -5.90
CA PRO A 56 -2.70 4.51 -5.27
C PRO A 56 -1.72 4.25 -4.13
N VAL A 57 -2.16 3.54 -3.09
CA VAL A 57 -1.24 2.97 -2.10
C VAL A 57 -0.33 1.92 -2.73
N TYR A 58 0.84 1.72 -2.15
CA TYR A 58 1.76 0.65 -2.53
C TYR A 58 1.35 -0.66 -1.87
N PRO A 59 0.71 -1.59 -2.60
CA PRO A 59 0.19 -2.83 -2.05
C PRO A 59 1.26 -3.93 -2.01
N SER A 60 1.02 -4.92 -1.15
CA SER A 60 1.65 -6.24 -1.18
C SER A 60 0.56 -7.30 -0.93
N GLY A 61 0.66 -8.47 -1.54
CA GLY A 61 -0.35 -9.53 -1.44
C GLY A 61 -1.54 -9.36 -2.39
N ILE A 62 -1.67 -8.19 -3.04
CA ILE A 62 -2.72 -7.87 -4.01
C ILE A 62 -2.18 -7.09 -5.20
N ILE A 63 -2.95 -7.09 -6.28
CA ILE A 63 -2.71 -6.31 -7.50
C ILE A 63 -3.91 -5.38 -7.71
N ASN A 64 -3.66 -4.07 -7.76
CA ASN A 64 -4.66 -3.06 -8.02
C ASN A 64 -4.67 -2.70 -9.51
N LYS A 65 -5.84 -2.83 -10.15
CA LYS A 65 -6.10 -2.24 -11.47
C LYS A 65 -6.99 -1.02 -11.26
N VAL A 66 -6.51 0.14 -11.69
CA VAL A 66 -7.24 1.40 -11.58
C VAL A 66 -7.49 1.96 -12.96
N LYS A 67 -8.73 2.35 -13.23
CA LYS A 67 -9.11 3.12 -14.40
C LYS A 67 -9.50 4.52 -13.94
N VAL A 68 -8.94 5.53 -14.57
CA VAL A 68 -9.15 6.93 -14.21
C VAL A 68 -9.58 7.75 -15.40
N ASN A 69 -10.35 8.82 -15.16
CA ASN A 69 -10.70 9.82 -16.15
C ASN A 69 -9.54 10.81 -16.42
N LYS A 70 -9.79 11.82 -17.26
CA LYS A 70 -8.82 12.88 -17.62
C LYS A 70 -8.37 13.70 -16.40
N ASP A 71 -9.24 13.83 -15.40
CA ASP A 71 -8.99 14.57 -14.15
C ASP A 71 -8.38 13.68 -13.05
N ARG A 72 -7.99 12.43 -13.41
CA ARG A 72 -7.47 11.39 -12.50
C ARG A 72 -8.49 10.94 -11.44
N ASP A 73 -9.77 11.20 -11.62
CA ASP A 73 -10.79 10.61 -10.77
C ASP A 73 -10.93 9.12 -11.05
N LEU A 74 -11.11 8.36 -9.98
CA LEU A 74 -11.24 6.90 -10.05
C LEU A 74 -12.58 6.52 -10.67
N GLU A 75 -12.56 5.95 -11.87
CA GLU A 75 -13.75 5.39 -12.55
C GLU A 75 -13.99 3.95 -12.12
N GLU A 76 -12.92 3.15 -12.05
CA GLU A 76 -12.99 1.74 -11.70
C GLU A 76 -11.78 1.31 -10.89
N LEU A 77 -12.02 0.48 -9.88
CA LEU A 77 -11.00 -0.19 -9.10
C LEU A 77 -11.30 -1.70 -9.06
N THR A 78 -10.42 -2.48 -9.67
CA THR A 78 -10.44 -3.93 -9.58
C THR A 78 -9.24 -4.38 -8.77
N VAL A 79 -9.47 -5.25 -7.78
CA VAL A 79 -8.42 -5.81 -6.94
C VAL A 79 -8.36 -7.31 -7.17
N MET A 80 -7.14 -7.80 -7.37
CA MET A 80 -6.86 -9.22 -7.55
C MET A 80 -5.85 -9.69 -6.49
N THR A 81 -5.89 -10.96 -6.17
CA THR A 81 -4.84 -11.63 -5.41
C THR A 81 -3.55 -11.73 -6.23
N GLU A 82 -2.44 -12.07 -5.62
CA GLU A 82 -1.16 -12.30 -6.34
C GLU A 82 -1.26 -13.42 -7.39
N ASN A 83 -2.22 -14.34 -7.24
CA ASN A 83 -2.49 -15.42 -8.20
C ASN A 83 -3.34 -14.95 -9.40
N GLY A 84 -3.75 -13.68 -9.45
CA GLY A 84 -4.56 -13.10 -10.51
C GLY A 84 -6.07 -13.37 -10.39
N GLU A 85 -6.54 -13.96 -9.29
CA GLU A 85 -7.95 -14.16 -9.00
C GLU A 85 -8.59 -12.88 -8.44
N PRO A 86 -9.85 -12.57 -8.77
CA PRO A 86 -10.55 -11.46 -8.15
C PRO A 86 -10.57 -11.58 -6.63
N LEU A 87 -10.44 -10.45 -5.93
CA LEU A 87 -10.58 -10.41 -4.48
C LEU A 87 -12.02 -10.80 -4.10
N ASP A 88 -12.19 -11.83 -3.28
CA ASP A 88 -13.52 -12.23 -2.77
C ASP A 88 -14.00 -11.17 -1.76
N LYS A 89 -15.10 -10.50 -2.09
CA LYS A 89 -15.66 -9.40 -1.30
C LYS A 89 -16.12 -9.82 0.10
N ASN A 90 -16.54 -11.07 0.27
CA ASN A 90 -17.08 -11.58 1.52
C ASN A 90 -16.02 -12.24 2.41
N ARG A 91 -14.88 -12.61 1.85
CA ARG A 91 -13.78 -13.22 2.60
C ARG A 91 -13.08 -12.19 3.48
N VAL A 92 -12.72 -12.60 4.69
CA VAL A 92 -11.93 -11.78 5.61
C VAL A 92 -10.44 -11.98 5.35
N TYR A 93 -9.72 -10.87 5.23
CA TYR A 93 -8.29 -10.79 5.02
C TYR A 93 -7.61 -10.14 6.22
N SER A 94 -6.40 -10.59 6.54
CA SER A 94 -5.54 -9.88 7.47
C SER A 94 -4.77 -8.83 6.71
N VAL A 95 -4.96 -7.57 7.07
CA VAL A 95 -4.36 -6.42 6.39
C VAL A 95 -3.43 -5.70 7.36
N ALA A 96 -2.18 -5.49 6.95
CA ALA A 96 -1.21 -4.69 7.68
C ALA A 96 -1.05 -3.33 7.00
N MET A 97 -1.12 -2.26 7.78
CA MET A 97 -0.94 -0.90 7.29
C MET A 97 -0.32 -0.01 8.37
N ASN A 98 0.10 1.18 8.01
CA ASN A 98 0.60 2.14 9.01
C ASN A 98 -0.55 2.84 9.75
N SER A 99 -0.28 3.33 10.95
CA SER A 99 -1.27 4.02 11.79
C SER A 99 -1.80 5.31 11.18
N TYR A 100 -1.08 5.96 10.27
CA TYR A 100 -1.59 7.10 9.51
C TYR A 100 -2.83 6.71 8.70
N MET A 101 -2.77 5.57 7.98
CA MET A 101 -3.88 5.11 7.15
C MET A 101 -5.12 4.79 7.98
N THR A 102 -4.96 4.23 9.18
CA THR A 102 -6.09 3.91 10.07
C THR A 102 -6.73 5.15 10.72
N GLN A 103 -6.00 6.26 10.82
CA GLN A 103 -6.46 7.49 11.45
C GLN A 103 -7.01 8.51 10.46
N VAL A 104 -6.52 8.51 9.24
CA VAL A 104 -6.78 9.59 8.26
C VAL A 104 -7.74 9.15 7.15
N TYR A 105 -7.73 7.86 6.78
CA TYR A 105 -8.63 7.39 5.74
C TYR A 105 -10.01 7.08 6.33
N ASP A 106 -11.03 7.73 5.76
CA ASP A 106 -12.42 7.46 6.10
C ASP A 106 -12.95 6.35 5.19
N TYR A 107 -13.02 5.13 5.71
CA TYR A 107 -13.52 3.95 5.01
C TYR A 107 -14.36 3.07 5.93
N GLN A 108 -15.26 2.30 5.33
CA GLN A 108 -16.09 1.36 6.08
C GLN A 108 -15.25 0.19 6.57
N HIS A 109 -15.29 -0.10 7.86
CA HIS A 109 -14.66 -1.24 8.49
C HIS A 109 -15.32 -1.57 9.83
N ASN A 110 -15.31 -2.85 10.20
CA ASN A 110 -15.83 -3.33 11.48
C ASN A 110 -14.72 -3.51 12.52
N ASP A 111 -13.52 -3.87 12.10
CA ASP A 111 -12.36 -4.06 12.97
C ASP A 111 -11.50 -2.79 12.98
N PRO A 112 -11.35 -2.11 14.14
CA PRO A 112 -10.53 -0.92 14.25
C PRO A 112 -9.03 -1.20 14.08
N GLY A 113 -8.62 -2.46 14.09
CA GLY A 113 -7.24 -2.89 14.04
C GLY A 113 -6.53 -2.85 15.39
N GLN A 114 -5.38 -3.47 15.42
CA GLN A 114 -4.52 -3.54 16.59
C GLN A 114 -3.10 -3.08 16.23
N SER A 115 -2.58 -2.10 16.99
CA SER A 115 -1.17 -1.74 16.89
C SER A 115 -0.28 -2.89 17.39
N LEU A 116 0.81 -3.11 16.69
CA LEU A 116 1.86 -4.05 17.09
C LEU A 116 2.92 -3.38 17.96
N PHE A 117 2.75 -2.11 18.34
CA PHE A 117 3.63 -1.32 19.22
C PHE A 117 5.07 -1.19 18.71
N PHE A 118 5.28 -1.32 17.41
CA PHE A 118 6.53 -0.95 16.76
C PHE A 118 6.27 -0.24 15.43
N THR A 119 7.22 0.54 14.97
CA THR A 119 7.04 1.39 13.79
C THR A 119 7.18 0.60 12.49
N THR A 120 6.61 1.14 11.40
CA THR A 120 6.80 0.60 10.05
C THR A 120 8.27 0.59 9.64
N ALA A 121 9.05 1.60 10.03
CA ALA A 121 10.51 1.61 9.85
C ALA A 121 11.19 0.44 10.59
N GLN A 122 10.79 0.15 11.83
CA GLN A 122 11.32 -1.00 12.58
C GLN A 122 10.94 -2.33 11.94
N ALA A 123 9.71 -2.45 11.43
CA ALA A 123 9.27 -3.63 10.68
C ALA A 123 10.17 -3.86 9.45
N LEU A 124 10.44 -2.79 8.70
CA LEU A 124 11.31 -2.86 7.53
C LEU A 124 12.76 -3.22 7.91
N ILE A 125 13.30 -2.65 8.99
CA ILE A 125 14.64 -3.02 9.50
C ILE A 125 14.71 -4.52 9.84
N ASN A 126 13.71 -5.04 10.52
CA ASN A 126 13.65 -6.46 10.90
C ASN A 126 13.58 -7.34 9.66
N PHE A 127 12.70 -7.02 8.71
CA PHE A 127 12.59 -7.73 7.44
C PHE A 127 13.92 -7.75 6.67
N LEU A 128 14.60 -6.60 6.55
CA LEU A 128 15.88 -6.51 5.83
C LEU A 128 16.98 -7.34 6.50
N LYS A 129 17.00 -7.38 7.85
CA LYS A 129 17.95 -8.22 8.60
C LYS A 129 17.74 -9.72 8.36
N GLU A 130 16.48 -10.15 8.24
CA GLU A 130 16.12 -11.54 7.94
C GLU A 130 16.46 -11.92 6.50
N GLN A 131 16.13 -11.06 5.55
CA GLN A 131 16.35 -11.30 4.11
C GLN A 131 17.83 -11.25 3.73
N LYS A 132 18.66 -10.48 4.45
CA LYS A 132 20.09 -10.20 4.19
C LYS A 132 20.35 -9.55 2.83
N GLU A 133 19.66 -9.99 1.77
CA GLU A 133 19.70 -9.43 0.43
C GLU A 133 18.28 -9.12 -0.05
N ILE A 134 18.10 -7.97 -0.70
CA ILE A 134 16.84 -7.61 -1.36
C ILE A 134 16.92 -8.11 -2.80
N ARG A 135 15.99 -9.00 -3.17
CA ARG A 135 15.84 -9.41 -4.56
C ARG A 135 15.37 -8.24 -5.43
N SER A 136 15.60 -8.31 -6.72
CA SER A 136 15.05 -7.35 -7.66
C SER A 136 13.53 -7.54 -7.79
N TYR A 137 12.79 -6.46 -7.63
CA TYR A 137 11.34 -6.38 -7.91
C TYR A 137 11.06 -5.77 -9.30
N ARG A 138 12.08 -5.63 -10.12
CA ARG A 138 11.94 -5.05 -11.46
C ARG A 138 11.00 -5.90 -12.30
N GLY A 139 9.96 -5.27 -12.85
CA GLY A 139 8.94 -5.94 -13.67
C GLY A 139 7.74 -6.46 -12.89
N GLU A 140 7.76 -6.47 -11.56
CA GLU A 140 6.55 -6.72 -10.78
C GLU A 140 5.61 -5.52 -10.87
N LYS A 141 4.41 -5.74 -11.39
CA LYS A 141 3.37 -4.72 -11.50
C LYS A 141 2.27 -5.01 -10.49
N ARG A 142 2.31 -4.32 -9.34
CA ARG A 142 1.28 -4.43 -8.31
C ARG A 142 0.20 -3.35 -8.46
N ILE A 143 0.46 -2.35 -9.29
CA ILE A 143 -0.46 -1.29 -9.66
C ILE A 143 -0.47 -1.22 -11.19
N MET A 144 -1.65 -1.33 -11.79
CA MET A 144 -1.88 -1.18 -13.21
C MET A 144 -2.86 -0.03 -13.39
N ALA A 145 -2.40 1.09 -13.95
CA ALA A 145 -3.23 2.24 -14.23
C ALA A 145 -3.56 2.31 -15.72
N GLU A 146 -4.85 2.41 -16.01
CA GLU A 146 -5.38 2.71 -17.34
C GLU A 146 -5.83 4.18 -17.35
N THR A 147 -5.14 4.99 -18.14
CA THR A 147 -5.52 6.39 -18.40
C THR A 147 -6.21 6.46 -19.76
N PRO A 148 -7.17 7.40 -19.97
CA PRO A 148 -7.73 7.64 -21.27
C PRO A 148 -6.62 7.89 -22.31
N ALA A 149 -6.76 7.34 -23.50
CA ALA A 149 -5.88 7.69 -24.61
C ALA A 149 -5.86 9.23 -24.77
N GLN A 150 -4.69 9.82 -24.81
CA GLN A 150 -4.58 11.22 -25.21
C GLN A 150 -5.07 11.29 -26.65
N GLU A 151 -6.19 11.96 -26.87
CA GLU A 151 -6.62 12.36 -28.21
C GLU A 151 -5.55 13.33 -28.73
N LEU A 152 -4.79 12.87 -29.74
CA LEU A 152 -3.83 13.66 -30.49
C LEU A 152 -4.51 14.76 -31.29
#